data_03358f5c74e0d72b95f84dbef5fa8144
#
_entry.id   03358f5c74e0d72b95f84dbef5fa8144
#
_cell.length_a   1.000
_cell.length_b   1.000
_cell.length_c   1.000
_cell.angle_alpha   90.00
_cell.angle_beta   90.00
_cell.angle_gamma   90.00
#
_symmetry.space_group_name_H-M   'P 1'
#
loop_
_entity.id
_entity.type
_entity.pdbx_description
1 polymer ?
#
loop_
_entity_poly.entity_id
_entity_poly.type
_entity_poly.pdbx_seq_one_letter_code
_entity_poly.pdbx_strand_id
1 'polypeptide(L)'
;MIKASLASLSDGKKLLVMFFLALFSAFLFSFLGSALIVAIYGVDGLTMLSSMAINEESIGALKVMQIMQSIGMFVFPGFLLAYMFSMEPWKYIGFRKFNLKSLILVFFTMAVALPGINFLGSLNEQIPLAQWMIDMELKAEELTKAFLTTDSIAVLFLNLFMIAVLPAIGEELIFRGIIQKHFANITKSQIWGIIISALIFSAFHMQFKGFIPRFALGVMFGFMYSWSGSIWLPIIAHFVNNSIATVGYMMLGTGALDSKVEDFGGLTYLWPIGMISIVTVAILLMKLKEQNIEVQKQELVGGE
;
A
#
# COMPACT_ATOMS: atom_id res chain seq x y z
N MET A 1 10.51 -0.18 30.85
CA MET A 1 9.23 -0.02 30.14
C MET A 1 9.51 0.44 28.71
N ILE A 2 9.01 -0.28 27.70
CA ILE A 2 9.28 0.00 26.25
C ILE A 2 8.46 1.18 25.72
N LYS A 3 7.30 1.48 26.35
CA LYS A 3 6.38 2.54 25.93
C LYS A 3 7.06 3.91 26.01
N ALA A 4 7.00 4.65 24.88
CA ALA A 4 7.61 5.97 24.69
C ALA A 4 9.13 6.05 24.97
N SER A 5 9.81 4.89 25.01
CA SER A 5 11.25 4.82 25.31
C SER A 5 12.13 5.61 24.33
N LEU A 6 11.65 5.80 23.12
CA LEU A 6 12.33 6.51 22.04
C LEU A 6 11.63 7.82 21.63
N ALA A 7 10.71 8.33 22.49
CA ALA A 7 9.95 9.56 22.19
C ALA A 7 10.85 10.77 21.99
N SER A 8 11.94 10.88 22.74
CA SER A 8 12.89 12.00 22.71
C SER A 8 13.86 12.02 21.53
N LEU A 9 13.89 10.95 20.72
CA LEU A 9 14.75 10.90 19.55
C LEU A 9 14.34 11.94 18.50
N SER A 10 15.33 12.53 17.81
CA SER A 10 15.08 13.36 16.64
C SER A 10 14.42 12.56 15.50
N ASP A 11 13.71 13.26 14.60
CA ASP A 11 12.99 12.64 13.49
C ASP A 11 13.90 11.76 12.62
N GLY A 12 15.11 12.21 12.29
CA GLY A 12 16.07 11.40 11.53
C GLY A 12 16.50 10.12 12.27
N LYS A 13 16.71 10.17 13.60
CA LYS A 13 17.02 8.98 14.39
C LYS A 13 15.83 8.01 14.44
N LYS A 14 14.61 8.52 14.52
CA LYS A 14 13.39 7.69 14.47
C LYS A 14 13.25 6.96 13.13
N LEU A 15 13.58 7.61 12.00
CA LEU A 15 13.61 6.96 10.69
C LEU A 15 14.68 5.87 10.61
N LEU A 16 15.88 6.08 11.19
CA LEU A 16 16.90 5.04 11.28
C LEU A 16 16.44 3.84 12.13
N VAL A 17 15.85 4.10 13.29
CA VAL A 17 15.29 3.03 14.14
C VAL A 17 14.20 2.26 13.38
N MET A 18 13.31 2.97 12.67
CA MET A 18 12.29 2.34 11.82
C MET A 18 12.93 1.42 10.79
N PHE A 19 13.92 1.88 10.05
CA PHE A 19 14.59 1.10 9.01
C PHE A 19 15.21 -0.19 9.55
N PHE A 20 16.01 -0.09 10.63
CA PHE A 20 16.66 -1.27 11.22
C PHE A 20 15.67 -2.21 11.89
N LEU A 21 14.62 -1.69 12.55
CA LEU A 21 13.59 -2.53 13.16
C LEU A 21 12.76 -3.25 12.09
N ALA A 22 12.40 -2.58 11.00
CA ALA A 22 11.67 -3.19 9.88
C ALA A 22 12.50 -4.32 9.25
N LEU A 23 13.80 -4.10 9.00
CA LEU A 23 14.70 -5.15 8.50
C LEU A 23 14.81 -6.33 9.49
N PHE A 24 15.08 -6.04 10.77
CA PHE A 24 15.22 -7.07 11.79
C PHE A 24 13.93 -7.91 11.90
N SER A 25 12.78 -7.24 11.97
CA SER A 25 11.50 -7.95 12.06
C SER A 25 11.16 -8.71 10.78
N ALA A 26 11.52 -8.21 9.60
CA ALA A 26 11.36 -8.95 8.36
C ALA A 26 12.16 -10.27 8.36
N PHE A 27 13.41 -10.24 8.83
CA PHE A 27 14.22 -11.47 8.99
C PHE A 27 13.61 -12.41 10.03
N LEU A 28 13.18 -11.90 11.19
CA LEU A 28 12.54 -12.69 12.23
C LEU A 28 11.27 -13.39 11.69
N PHE A 29 10.40 -12.63 11.00
CA PHE A 29 9.17 -13.17 10.46
C PHE A 29 9.40 -14.09 9.25
N SER A 30 10.46 -13.89 8.48
CA SER A 30 10.87 -14.86 7.45
C SER A 30 11.32 -16.18 8.08
N PHE A 31 12.05 -16.15 9.20
CA PHE A 31 12.40 -17.35 9.95
C PHE A 31 11.17 -18.06 10.53
N LEU A 32 10.25 -17.30 11.15
CA LEU A 32 8.98 -17.84 11.65
C LEU A 32 8.11 -18.40 10.51
N GLY A 33 8.10 -17.73 9.37
CA GLY A 33 7.42 -18.18 8.16
C GLY A 33 7.98 -19.52 7.65
N SER A 34 9.29 -19.65 7.62
CA SER A 34 9.97 -20.92 7.26
C SER A 34 9.61 -22.04 8.25
N ALA A 35 9.60 -21.75 9.55
CA ALA A 35 9.19 -22.71 10.57
C ALA A 35 7.72 -23.15 10.41
N LEU A 36 6.84 -22.19 10.09
CA LEU A 36 5.43 -22.47 9.82
C LEU A 36 5.26 -23.32 8.55
N ILE A 37 6.00 -23.03 7.50
CA ILE A 37 6.00 -23.80 6.25
C ILE A 37 6.47 -25.24 6.51
N VAL A 38 7.52 -25.43 7.31
CA VAL A 38 7.95 -26.79 7.72
C VAL A 38 6.86 -27.50 8.52
N ALA A 39 6.14 -26.81 9.38
CA ALA A 39 5.04 -27.38 10.14
C ALA A 39 3.85 -27.82 9.25
N ILE A 40 3.59 -27.13 8.14
CA ILE A 40 2.46 -27.41 7.23
C ILE A 40 2.86 -28.43 6.15
N TYR A 41 4.04 -28.26 5.53
CA TYR A 41 4.46 -28.99 4.33
C TYR A 41 5.61 -29.98 4.60
N GLY A 42 6.10 -30.11 5.85
CA GLY A 42 7.29 -30.87 6.16
C GLY A 42 8.57 -30.17 5.69
N VAL A 43 9.70 -30.89 5.72
CA VAL A 43 11.01 -30.36 5.29
C VAL A 43 11.00 -29.99 3.79
N ASP A 44 10.18 -30.67 2.99
CA ASP A 44 10.04 -30.41 1.55
C ASP A 44 9.53 -28.98 1.28
N GLY A 45 8.81 -28.36 2.22
CA GLY A 45 8.42 -26.95 2.15
C GLY A 45 9.59 -25.97 2.03
N LEU A 46 10.77 -26.31 2.60
CA LEU A 46 11.98 -25.48 2.44
C LEU A 46 12.58 -25.63 1.03
N THR A 47 12.49 -26.80 0.44
CA THR A 47 12.93 -27.04 -0.95
C THR A 47 12.00 -26.28 -1.91
N MET A 48 10.69 -26.23 -1.65
CA MET A 48 9.74 -25.40 -2.43
C MET A 48 10.12 -23.93 -2.42
N LEU A 49 10.52 -23.39 -1.26
CA LEU A 49 10.97 -21.99 -1.17
C LEU A 49 12.32 -21.75 -1.82
N SER A 50 13.29 -22.66 -1.64
CA SER A 50 14.65 -22.49 -2.13
C SER A 50 14.80 -22.67 -3.64
N SER A 51 13.92 -23.48 -4.25
CA SER A 51 13.90 -23.70 -5.69
C SER A 51 13.49 -22.44 -6.47
N MET A 52 12.86 -21.47 -5.81
CA MET A 52 12.23 -20.31 -6.46
C MET A 52 11.30 -20.68 -7.64
N ALA A 53 10.92 -21.96 -7.73
CA ALA A 53 10.00 -22.43 -8.76
C ALA A 53 8.58 -21.98 -8.43
N ILE A 54 7.93 -21.38 -9.40
CA ILE A 54 6.52 -20.97 -9.29
C ILE A 54 5.68 -22.07 -9.92
N ASN A 55 5.18 -22.98 -9.09
CA ASN A 55 4.34 -24.12 -9.49
C ASN A 55 3.23 -24.36 -8.46
N GLU A 56 2.30 -25.23 -8.78
CA GLU A 56 1.14 -25.53 -7.91
C GLU A 56 1.54 -25.97 -6.50
N GLU A 57 2.63 -26.70 -6.35
CA GLU A 57 3.11 -27.20 -5.06
C GLU A 57 3.73 -26.09 -4.20
N SER A 58 4.47 -25.16 -4.81
CA SER A 58 5.16 -24.09 -4.09
C SER A 58 4.28 -22.87 -3.79
N ILE A 59 3.21 -22.63 -4.55
CA ILE A 59 2.33 -21.44 -4.38
C ILE A 59 1.82 -21.28 -2.95
N GLY A 60 1.41 -22.37 -2.30
CA GLY A 60 0.94 -22.35 -0.91
C GLY A 60 2.01 -21.85 0.05
N ALA A 61 3.22 -22.39 -0.04
CA ALA A 61 4.35 -21.99 0.78
C ALA A 61 4.77 -20.52 0.51
N LEU A 62 4.77 -20.10 -0.76
CA LEU A 62 5.07 -18.71 -1.15
C LEU A 62 4.03 -17.73 -0.59
N LYS A 63 2.73 -18.06 -0.60
CA LYS A 63 1.68 -17.23 0.02
C LYS A 63 1.86 -17.09 1.53
N VAL A 64 2.20 -18.20 2.23
CA VAL A 64 2.51 -18.15 3.67
C VAL A 64 3.70 -17.23 3.92
N MET A 65 4.77 -17.35 3.14
CA MET A 65 5.94 -16.50 3.27
C MET A 65 5.62 -15.03 2.99
N GLN A 66 4.83 -14.72 1.96
CA GLN A 66 4.38 -13.37 1.63
C GLN A 66 3.60 -12.71 2.78
N ILE A 67 2.69 -13.47 3.41
CA ILE A 67 1.92 -13.01 4.58
C ILE A 67 2.88 -12.69 5.74
N MET A 68 3.80 -13.61 6.05
CA MET A 68 4.73 -13.43 7.16
C MET A 68 5.69 -12.26 6.91
N GLN A 69 6.17 -12.08 5.70
CA GLN A 69 7.00 -10.92 5.33
C GLN A 69 6.25 -9.61 5.41
N SER A 70 4.98 -9.55 4.95
CA SER A 70 4.15 -8.35 5.05
C SER A 70 3.90 -7.95 6.52
N ILE A 71 3.60 -8.93 7.38
CA ILE A 71 3.47 -8.69 8.82
C ILE A 71 4.79 -8.21 9.42
N GLY A 72 5.90 -8.89 9.11
CA GLY A 72 7.22 -8.60 9.66
C GLY A 72 7.81 -7.26 9.18
N MET A 73 7.58 -6.90 7.93
CA MET A 73 8.16 -5.68 7.36
C MET A 73 7.36 -4.42 7.71
N PHE A 74 6.02 -4.52 7.83
CA PHE A 74 5.15 -3.35 7.91
C PHE A 74 4.24 -3.36 9.14
N VAL A 75 3.45 -4.41 9.36
CA VAL A 75 2.41 -4.40 10.39
C VAL A 75 3.02 -4.38 11.79
N PHE A 76 3.87 -5.36 12.09
CA PHE A 76 4.50 -5.48 13.41
C PHE A 76 5.38 -4.27 13.74
N PRO A 77 6.35 -3.85 12.90
CA PRO A 77 7.17 -2.68 13.22
C PRO A 77 6.35 -1.39 13.26
N GLY A 78 5.31 -1.24 12.43
CA GLY A 78 4.44 -0.07 12.46
C GLY A 78 3.80 0.16 13.84
N PHE A 79 3.18 -0.86 14.41
CA PHE A 79 2.60 -0.79 15.76
C PHE A 79 3.66 -0.67 16.86
N LEU A 80 4.75 -1.44 16.78
CA LEU A 80 5.81 -1.40 17.79
C LEU A 80 6.47 -0.02 17.85
N LEU A 81 6.78 0.57 16.69
CA LEU A 81 7.37 1.91 16.61
C LEU A 81 6.45 2.99 17.18
N ALA A 82 5.16 2.93 16.87
CA ALA A 82 4.20 3.85 17.45
C ALA A 82 4.20 3.76 19.00
N TYR A 83 4.26 2.54 19.52
CA TYR A 83 4.33 2.29 20.97
C TYR A 83 5.64 2.81 21.59
N MET A 84 6.77 2.68 20.87
CA MET A 84 8.08 3.16 21.32
C MET A 84 8.24 4.68 21.19
N PHE A 85 7.55 5.31 20.22
CA PHE A 85 7.70 6.75 19.95
C PHE A 85 6.73 7.64 20.70
N SER A 86 5.67 7.10 21.32
CA SER A 86 4.64 7.93 21.93
C SER A 86 3.96 7.28 23.15
N MET A 87 3.57 8.15 24.10
CA MET A 87 2.68 7.75 25.21
C MET A 87 1.24 7.47 24.72
N GLU A 88 0.86 8.01 23.57
CA GLU A 88 -0.46 7.83 22.91
C GLU A 88 -0.27 7.20 21.53
N PRO A 89 0.10 5.91 21.41
CA PRO A 89 0.49 5.28 20.14
C PRO A 89 -0.58 5.35 19.06
N TRP A 90 -1.84 5.15 19.41
CA TRP A 90 -2.95 5.19 18.45
C TRP A 90 -3.16 6.58 17.86
N LYS A 91 -3.11 7.59 18.69
CA LYS A 91 -3.19 8.99 18.26
C LYS A 91 -1.96 9.41 17.45
N TYR A 92 -0.80 8.88 17.84
CA TYR A 92 0.46 9.12 17.16
C TYR A 92 0.42 8.67 15.69
N ILE A 93 -0.14 7.50 15.39
CA ILE A 93 -0.26 6.98 14.01
C ILE A 93 -1.43 7.63 13.28
N GLY A 94 -2.39 8.21 13.99
CA GLY A 94 -3.57 8.83 13.38
C GLY A 94 -4.78 7.90 13.34
N PHE A 95 -4.92 6.94 14.27
CA PHE A 95 -6.17 6.20 14.45
C PHE A 95 -7.23 7.12 15.08
N ARG A 96 -7.73 8.04 14.26
CA ARG A 96 -8.80 8.98 14.62
C ARG A 96 -10.07 8.64 13.87
N LYS A 97 -11.21 9.02 14.47
CA LYS A 97 -12.50 8.92 13.81
C LYS A 97 -12.52 9.75 12.53
N PHE A 98 -13.30 9.32 11.57
CA PHE A 98 -13.58 10.04 10.34
C PHE A 98 -15.10 10.10 10.15
N ASN A 99 -15.59 11.04 9.36
CA ASN A 99 -17.01 11.14 9.07
C ASN A 99 -17.43 10.28 7.87
N LEU A 100 -18.69 9.87 7.83
CA LEU A 100 -19.24 9.04 6.75
C LEU A 100 -19.13 9.70 5.37
N LYS A 101 -19.25 11.04 5.31
CA LYS A 101 -19.13 11.76 4.03
C LYS A 101 -17.69 11.63 3.47
N SER A 102 -16.65 11.70 4.32
CA SER A 102 -15.26 11.47 3.91
C SER A 102 -15.06 10.05 3.42
N LEU A 103 -15.68 9.05 4.05
CA LEU A 103 -15.62 7.66 3.62
C LEU A 103 -16.24 7.48 2.22
N ILE A 104 -17.46 8.02 2.01
CA ILE A 104 -18.14 7.94 0.71
C ILE A 104 -17.28 8.62 -0.37
N LEU A 105 -16.70 9.78 -0.05
CA LEU A 105 -15.85 10.52 -0.97
C LEU A 105 -14.59 9.73 -1.34
N VAL A 106 -13.98 9.00 -0.39
CA VAL A 106 -12.84 8.11 -0.65
C VAL A 106 -13.23 6.98 -1.60
N PHE A 107 -14.34 6.28 -1.35
CA PHE A 107 -14.81 5.23 -2.27
C PHE A 107 -15.07 5.76 -3.68
N PHE A 108 -15.73 6.93 -3.79
CA PHE A 108 -16.00 7.55 -5.08
C PHE A 108 -14.70 7.99 -5.77
N THR A 109 -13.75 8.55 -5.02
CA THR A 109 -12.43 8.93 -5.55
C THR A 109 -11.70 7.70 -6.11
N MET A 110 -11.70 6.57 -5.40
CA MET A 110 -11.04 5.35 -5.87
C MET A 110 -11.71 4.76 -7.12
N ALA A 111 -13.05 4.78 -7.18
CA ALA A 111 -13.78 4.31 -8.36
C ALA A 111 -13.44 5.15 -9.62
N VAL A 112 -13.33 6.46 -9.45
CA VAL A 112 -13.00 7.39 -10.55
C VAL A 112 -11.50 7.37 -10.90
N ALA A 113 -10.62 6.97 -9.96
CA ALA A 113 -9.16 6.99 -10.17
C ALA A 113 -8.68 5.95 -11.18
N LEU A 114 -9.40 4.85 -11.39
CA LEU A 114 -8.93 3.72 -12.20
C LEU A 114 -8.48 4.11 -13.61
N PRO A 115 -9.27 4.85 -14.45
CA PRO A 115 -8.81 5.27 -15.76
C PRO A 115 -7.57 6.17 -15.71
N GLY A 116 -7.44 6.99 -14.69
CA GLY A 116 -6.26 7.86 -14.48
C GLY A 116 -5.02 7.05 -14.10
N ILE A 117 -5.17 6.00 -13.30
CA ILE A 117 -4.09 5.06 -12.94
C ILE A 117 -3.60 4.33 -14.20
N ASN A 118 -4.52 3.83 -15.04
CA ASN A 118 -4.19 3.17 -16.30
C ASN A 118 -3.50 4.14 -17.26
N PHE A 119 -3.95 5.39 -17.34
CA PHE A 119 -3.28 6.42 -18.14
C PHE A 119 -1.83 6.67 -17.68
N LEU A 120 -1.62 6.82 -16.39
CA LEU A 120 -0.26 6.98 -15.82
C LEU A 120 0.59 5.73 -16.01
N GLY A 121 0.01 4.55 -15.94
CA GLY A 121 0.68 3.28 -16.23
C GLY A 121 1.16 3.21 -17.68
N SER A 122 0.29 3.51 -18.62
CA SER A 122 0.62 3.50 -20.07
C SER A 122 1.65 4.58 -20.44
N LEU A 123 1.69 5.72 -19.73
CA LEU A 123 2.79 6.68 -19.85
C LEU A 123 4.11 6.11 -19.28
N ASN A 124 4.04 5.43 -18.16
CA ASN A 124 5.22 4.82 -17.52
C ASN A 124 5.84 3.72 -18.40
N GLU A 125 5.02 2.97 -19.11
CA GLU A 125 5.46 1.92 -20.04
C GLU A 125 6.31 2.43 -21.20
N GLN A 126 6.19 3.72 -21.56
CA GLN A 126 7.01 4.35 -22.61
C GLN A 126 8.46 4.59 -22.14
N ILE A 127 8.75 4.47 -20.86
CA ILE A 127 10.10 4.67 -20.31
C ILE A 127 10.94 3.42 -20.57
N PRO A 128 12.05 3.54 -21.30
CA PRO A 128 12.92 2.39 -21.55
C PRO A 128 13.55 1.89 -20.26
N LEU A 129 13.52 0.59 -20.04
CA LEU A 129 14.09 -0.05 -18.86
C LEU A 129 15.40 -0.76 -19.22
N ALA A 130 16.34 -0.79 -18.26
CA ALA A 130 17.54 -1.63 -18.36
C ALA A 130 17.15 -3.12 -18.24
N GLN A 131 17.96 -4.03 -18.81
CA GLN A 131 17.65 -5.46 -18.85
C GLN A 131 17.36 -6.05 -17.46
N TRP A 132 18.15 -5.71 -16.43
CA TRP A 132 17.92 -6.20 -15.07
C TRP A 132 16.56 -5.74 -14.48
N MET A 133 16.07 -4.57 -14.89
CA MET A 133 14.74 -4.06 -14.50
C MET A 133 13.64 -4.89 -15.18
N ILE A 134 13.82 -5.20 -16.45
CA ILE A 134 12.89 -6.06 -17.23
C ILE A 134 12.83 -7.45 -16.59
N ASP A 135 13.97 -8.03 -16.24
CA ASP A 135 14.03 -9.35 -15.62
C ASP A 135 13.31 -9.37 -14.25
N MET A 136 13.40 -8.30 -13.48
CA MET A 136 12.66 -8.16 -12.21
C MET A 136 11.14 -8.02 -12.45
N GLU A 137 10.72 -7.23 -13.43
CA GLU A 137 9.31 -7.09 -13.80
C GLU A 137 8.70 -8.43 -14.20
N LEU A 138 9.37 -9.19 -15.08
CA LEU A 138 8.89 -10.49 -15.53
C LEU A 138 8.69 -11.48 -14.37
N LYS A 139 9.64 -11.52 -13.41
CA LYS A 139 9.51 -12.37 -12.22
C LYS A 139 8.37 -11.93 -11.31
N ALA A 140 8.20 -10.62 -11.13
CA ALA A 140 7.11 -10.08 -10.32
C ALA A 140 5.74 -10.35 -10.97
N GLU A 141 5.65 -10.24 -12.29
CA GLU A 141 4.44 -10.55 -13.07
C GLU A 141 4.10 -12.05 -12.98
N GLU A 142 5.08 -12.92 -13.16
CA GLU A 142 4.92 -14.38 -13.04
C GLU A 142 4.39 -14.77 -11.66
N LEU A 143 4.96 -14.23 -10.59
CA LEU A 143 4.53 -14.48 -9.22
C LEU A 143 3.11 -13.93 -8.96
N THR A 144 2.83 -12.73 -9.44
CA THR A 144 1.50 -12.11 -9.32
C THR A 144 0.44 -12.95 -10.03
N LYS A 145 0.74 -13.38 -11.26
CA LYS A 145 -0.13 -14.26 -12.04
C LYS A 145 -0.40 -15.57 -11.30
N ALA A 146 0.64 -16.22 -10.77
CA ALA A 146 0.51 -17.47 -10.02
C ALA A 146 -0.35 -17.31 -8.75
N PHE A 147 -0.22 -16.18 -8.05
CA PHE A 147 -1.02 -15.93 -6.85
C PHE A 147 -2.49 -15.65 -7.16
N LEU A 148 -2.77 -14.92 -8.24
CA LEU A 148 -4.09 -14.38 -8.54
C LEU A 148 -4.93 -15.27 -9.45
N THR A 149 -4.31 -16.14 -10.26
CA THR A 149 -5.06 -17.07 -11.11
C THR A 149 -5.73 -18.13 -10.24
N THR A 150 -7.04 -18.02 -10.10
CA THR A 150 -7.88 -18.96 -9.34
C THR A 150 -9.35 -18.82 -9.73
N ASP A 151 -10.09 -19.90 -9.66
CA ASP A 151 -11.55 -19.97 -9.72
C ASP A 151 -12.17 -20.23 -8.34
N SER A 152 -11.33 -20.47 -7.32
CA SER A 152 -11.75 -20.73 -5.95
C SER A 152 -12.04 -19.44 -5.17
N ILE A 153 -13.27 -19.30 -4.68
CA ILE A 153 -13.67 -18.19 -3.81
C ILE A 153 -12.84 -18.15 -2.50
N ALA A 154 -12.50 -19.30 -1.94
CA ALA A 154 -11.68 -19.36 -0.73
C ALA A 154 -10.26 -18.82 -0.98
N VAL A 155 -9.66 -19.15 -2.13
CA VAL A 155 -8.36 -18.61 -2.54
C VAL A 155 -8.44 -17.13 -2.85
N LEU A 156 -9.54 -16.64 -3.42
CA LEU A 156 -9.78 -15.21 -3.62
C LEU A 156 -9.77 -14.45 -2.28
N PHE A 157 -10.46 -14.94 -1.25
CA PHE A 157 -10.43 -14.31 0.08
C PHE A 157 -9.03 -14.31 0.70
N LEU A 158 -8.27 -15.39 0.53
CA LEU A 158 -6.87 -15.44 0.97
C LEU A 158 -6.02 -14.41 0.21
N ASN A 159 -6.19 -14.29 -1.10
CA ASN A 159 -5.50 -13.29 -1.93
C ASN A 159 -5.88 -11.87 -1.52
N LEU A 160 -7.16 -11.57 -1.29
CA LEU A 160 -7.61 -10.27 -0.78
C LEU A 160 -6.99 -9.95 0.59
N PHE A 161 -6.92 -10.93 1.49
CA PHE A 161 -6.24 -10.73 2.78
C PHE A 161 -4.74 -10.42 2.58
N MET A 162 -4.05 -11.20 1.76
CA MET A 162 -2.61 -11.11 1.53
C MET A 162 -2.20 -9.85 0.74
N ILE A 163 -2.96 -9.49 -0.30
CA ILE A 163 -2.57 -8.45 -1.26
C ILE A 163 -3.31 -7.14 -1.00
N ALA A 164 -4.50 -7.16 -0.41
CA ALA A 164 -5.26 -5.94 -0.17
C ALA A 164 -5.29 -5.54 1.33
N VAL A 165 -5.66 -6.43 2.25
CA VAL A 165 -5.82 -6.07 3.67
C VAL A 165 -4.48 -5.81 4.35
N LEU A 166 -3.55 -6.77 4.29
CA LEU A 166 -2.26 -6.66 4.99
C LEU A 166 -1.43 -5.48 4.49
N PRO A 167 -1.23 -5.29 3.16
CA PRO A 167 -0.51 -4.12 2.66
C PRO A 167 -1.20 -2.81 3.01
N ALA A 168 -2.53 -2.70 2.84
CA ALA A 168 -3.25 -1.48 3.16
C ALA A 168 -3.08 -1.04 4.62
N ILE A 169 -3.06 -1.98 5.56
CA ILE A 169 -2.81 -1.66 6.97
C ILE A 169 -1.31 -1.38 7.19
N GLY A 170 -0.46 -2.33 6.85
CA GLY A 170 0.96 -2.31 7.21
C GLY A 170 1.73 -1.17 6.53
N GLU A 171 1.51 -0.98 5.24
CA GLU A 171 2.21 0.06 4.48
C GLU A 171 1.74 1.45 4.89
N GLU A 172 0.43 1.67 5.13
CA GLU A 172 -0.04 2.97 5.62
C GLU A 172 0.51 3.29 7.01
N LEU A 173 0.65 2.30 7.91
CA LEU A 173 1.29 2.49 9.22
C LEU A 173 2.73 3.03 9.07
N ILE A 174 3.51 2.44 8.18
CA ILE A 174 4.91 2.83 7.96
C ILE A 174 5.00 4.11 7.14
N PHE A 175 4.34 4.17 5.96
CA PHE A 175 4.53 5.28 5.03
C PHE A 175 3.84 6.55 5.50
N ARG A 176 2.58 6.49 6.00
CA ARG A 176 1.84 7.70 6.46
C ARG A 176 2.05 7.94 7.94
N GLY A 177 1.96 6.90 8.77
CA GLY A 177 2.09 7.01 10.21
C GLY A 177 3.49 7.39 10.68
N ILE A 178 4.55 7.04 9.93
CA ILE A 178 5.95 7.25 10.33
C ILE A 178 6.71 8.06 9.28
N ILE A 179 6.96 7.53 8.09
CA ILE A 179 7.85 8.14 7.08
C ILE A 179 7.38 9.55 6.71
N GLN A 180 6.15 9.69 6.24
CA GLN A 180 5.58 10.98 5.82
C GLN A 180 5.65 12.01 6.94
N LYS A 181 5.28 11.63 8.15
CA LYS A 181 5.28 12.49 9.32
C LYS A 181 6.68 13.00 9.67
N HIS A 182 7.67 12.12 9.71
CA HIS A 182 9.02 12.51 10.09
C HIS A 182 9.70 13.33 8.99
N PHE A 183 9.47 13.02 7.71
CA PHE A 183 9.97 13.88 6.62
C PHE A 183 9.26 15.24 6.60
N ALA A 184 7.97 15.31 6.90
CA ALA A 184 7.27 16.59 7.03
C ALA A 184 7.88 17.45 8.14
N ASN A 185 8.26 16.87 9.27
CA ASN A 185 8.94 17.58 10.37
C ASN A 185 10.35 18.04 9.97
N ILE A 186 11.15 17.17 9.34
CA ILE A 186 12.52 17.48 8.91
C ILE A 186 12.53 18.61 7.89
N THR A 187 11.65 18.53 6.89
CA THR A 187 11.55 19.52 5.80
C THR A 187 10.72 20.75 6.17
N LYS A 188 10.04 20.70 7.32
CA LYS A 188 9.06 21.71 7.76
C LYS A 188 7.96 21.95 6.72
N SER A 189 7.63 20.93 5.94
CA SER A 189 6.65 20.99 4.85
C SER A 189 5.85 19.68 4.74
N GLN A 190 4.54 19.77 4.87
CA GLN A 190 3.64 18.63 4.64
C GLN A 190 3.74 18.10 3.21
N ILE A 191 3.90 18.99 2.23
CA ILE A 191 4.02 18.62 0.81
C ILE A 191 5.26 17.77 0.57
N TRP A 192 6.43 18.20 1.08
CA TRP A 192 7.65 17.41 0.95
C TRP A 192 7.59 16.09 1.70
N GLY A 193 6.96 16.05 2.87
CA GLY A 193 6.70 14.81 3.59
C GLY A 193 5.89 13.81 2.75
N ILE A 194 4.84 14.29 2.07
CA ILE A 194 4.01 13.47 1.17
C ILE A 194 4.84 12.99 -0.03
N ILE A 195 5.52 13.90 -0.72
CA ILE A 195 6.28 13.56 -1.95
C ILE A 195 7.39 12.55 -1.66
N ILE A 196 8.19 12.78 -0.60
CA ILE A 196 9.29 11.88 -0.23
C ILE A 196 8.74 10.50 0.17
N SER A 197 7.69 10.47 0.99
CA SER A 197 7.05 9.20 1.38
C SER A 197 6.49 8.45 0.17
N ALA A 198 5.85 9.14 -0.77
CA ALA A 198 5.31 8.54 -1.98
C ALA A 198 6.40 8.01 -2.93
N LEU A 199 7.53 8.72 -3.04
CA LEU A 199 8.70 8.25 -3.80
C LEU A 199 9.27 6.96 -3.20
N ILE A 200 9.48 6.93 -1.87
CA ILE A 200 9.98 5.74 -1.17
C ILE A 200 8.97 4.60 -1.30
N PHE A 201 7.67 4.87 -1.15
CA PHE A 201 6.59 3.89 -1.32
C PHE A 201 6.64 3.24 -2.71
N SER A 202 6.71 4.03 -3.76
CA SER A 202 6.75 3.50 -5.12
C SER A 202 8.05 2.75 -5.41
N ALA A 203 9.21 3.29 -4.99
CA ALA A 203 10.52 2.66 -5.17
C ALA A 203 10.64 1.32 -4.43
N PHE A 204 10.02 1.20 -3.26
CA PHE A 204 10.08 0.00 -2.43
C PHE A 204 9.52 -1.24 -3.13
N HIS A 205 8.58 -1.08 -4.04
CA HIS A 205 7.99 -2.19 -4.80
C HIS A 205 8.94 -2.81 -5.83
N MET A 206 10.02 -2.13 -6.20
CA MET A 206 10.99 -2.59 -7.22
C MET A 206 10.35 -3.02 -8.54
N GLN A 207 9.19 -2.47 -8.86
CA GLN A 207 8.43 -2.68 -10.10
C GLN A 207 8.38 -1.36 -10.87
N PHE A 208 9.18 -1.26 -11.91
CA PHE A 208 9.50 -0.01 -12.60
C PHE A 208 8.40 0.46 -13.54
N LYS A 209 7.67 -0.47 -14.19
CA LYS A 209 6.53 -0.16 -15.06
C LYS A 209 5.33 0.41 -14.30
N GLY A 210 5.25 0.13 -13.00
CA GLY A 210 4.21 0.67 -12.12
C GLY A 210 4.67 1.86 -11.28
N PHE A 211 5.86 2.42 -11.49
CA PHE A 211 6.43 3.45 -10.61
C PHE A 211 5.60 4.73 -10.56
N ILE A 212 5.25 5.30 -11.73
CA ILE A 212 4.47 6.54 -11.82
C ILE A 212 3.07 6.40 -11.23
N PRO A 213 2.26 5.39 -11.59
CA PRO A 213 0.92 5.24 -11.00
C PRO A 213 0.98 4.96 -9.49
N ARG A 214 1.94 4.17 -8.97
CA ARG A 214 2.09 3.97 -7.53
C ARG A 214 2.55 5.23 -6.81
N PHE A 215 3.44 6.00 -7.39
CA PHE A 215 3.81 7.31 -6.85
C PHE A 215 2.59 8.22 -6.73
N ALA A 216 1.75 8.31 -7.78
CA ALA A 216 0.53 9.10 -7.77
C ALA A 216 -0.47 8.62 -6.70
N LEU A 217 -0.67 7.30 -6.56
CA LEU A 217 -1.44 6.71 -5.46
C LEU A 217 -0.84 7.08 -4.09
N GLY A 218 0.48 6.99 -3.97
CA GLY A 218 1.20 7.38 -2.77
C GLY A 218 0.97 8.84 -2.37
N VAL A 219 0.98 9.75 -3.33
CA VAL A 219 0.67 11.17 -3.12
C VAL A 219 -0.78 11.35 -2.70
N MET A 220 -1.71 10.68 -3.38
CA MET A 220 -3.15 10.74 -3.07
C MET A 220 -3.44 10.27 -1.63
N PHE A 221 -2.93 9.11 -1.24
CA PHE A 221 -3.07 8.59 0.12
C PHE A 221 -2.41 9.51 1.16
N GLY A 222 -1.26 10.10 0.81
CA GLY A 222 -0.57 11.09 1.65
C GLY A 222 -1.42 12.34 1.91
N PHE A 223 -2.11 12.86 0.90
CA PHE A 223 -3.04 13.99 1.08
C PHE A 223 -4.29 13.58 1.88
N MET A 224 -4.85 12.39 1.63
CA MET A 224 -5.98 11.89 2.42
C MET A 224 -5.63 11.84 3.92
N TYR A 225 -4.43 11.34 4.26
CA TYR A 225 -3.95 11.33 5.63
C TYR A 225 -3.73 12.73 6.21
N SER A 226 -3.02 13.60 5.48
CA SER A 226 -2.68 14.94 5.97
C SER A 226 -3.90 15.82 6.22
N TRP A 227 -4.92 15.72 5.35
CA TRP A 227 -6.11 16.59 5.45
C TRP A 227 -7.15 16.06 6.41
N SER A 228 -7.27 14.75 6.58
CA SER A 228 -8.22 14.16 7.52
C SER A 228 -7.65 13.97 8.93
N GLY A 229 -6.33 13.85 9.06
CA GLY A 229 -5.69 13.44 10.31
C GLY A 229 -6.00 12.00 10.71
N SER A 230 -6.71 11.24 9.85
CA SER A 230 -7.11 9.85 10.11
C SER A 230 -6.39 8.89 9.16
N ILE A 231 -5.72 7.88 9.71
CA ILE A 231 -5.05 6.85 8.92
C ILE A 231 -6.05 5.89 8.26
N TRP A 232 -7.30 5.84 8.76
CA TRP A 232 -8.32 4.97 8.19
C TRP A 232 -8.67 5.30 6.75
N LEU A 233 -8.67 6.60 6.36
CA LEU A 233 -9.03 6.98 5.00
C LEU A 233 -8.03 6.47 3.96
N PRO A 234 -6.71 6.67 4.12
CA PRO A 234 -5.75 6.06 3.19
C PRO A 234 -5.72 4.53 3.28
N ILE A 235 -5.91 3.90 4.46
CA ILE A 235 -6.04 2.43 4.57
C ILE A 235 -7.20 1.93 3.71
N ILE A 236 -8.37 2.56 3.81
CA ILE A 236 -9.55 2.16 3.04
C ILE A 236 -9.33 2.40 1.53
N ALA A 237 -8.76 3.56 1.16
CA ALA A 237 -8.44 3.85 -0.24
C ALA A 237 -7.46 2.81 -0.82
N HIS A 238 -6.42 2.49 -0.09
CA HIS A 238 -5.42 1.49 -0.49
C HIS A 238 -6.04 0.09 -0.59
N PHE A 239 -6.83 -0.32 0.41
CA PHE A 239 -7.57 -1.58 0.37
C PHE A 239 -8.49 -1.67 -0.86
N VAL A 240 -9.24 -0.61 -1.17
CA VAL A 240 -10.13 -0.58 -2.35
C VAL A 240 -9.31 -0.71 -3.63
N ASN A 241 -8.21 0.04 -3.76
CA ASN A 241 -7.32 -0.06 -4.92
C ASN A 241 -6.83 -1.49 -5.16
N ASN A 242 -6.25 -2.10 -4.13
CA ASN A 242 -5.68 -3.44 -4.23
C ASN A 242 -6.76 -4.52 -4.42
N SER A 243 -7.95 -4.32 -3.84
CA SER A 243 -9.09 -5.22 -4.03
C SER A 243 -9.60 -5.19 -5.48
N ILE A 244 -9.73 -3.99 -6.07
CA ILE A 244 -10.12 -3.84 -7.49
C ILE A 244 -9.10 -4.55 -8.38
N ALA A 245 -7.80 -4.36 -8.15
CA ALA A 245 -6.75 -5.02 -8.90
C ALA A 245 -6.81 -6.56 -8.74
N THR A 246 -6.97 -7.06 -7.51
CA THR A 246 -7.02 -8.50 -7.22
C THR A 246 -8.23 -9.17 -7.86
N VAL A 247 -9.43 -8.57 -7.72
CA VAL A 247 -10.67 -9.10 -8.29
C VAL A 247 -10.66 -8.96 -9.82
N GLY A 248 -10.19 -7.82 -10.33
CA GLY A 248 -10.05 -7.58 -11.77
C GLY A 248 -9.16 -8.62 -12.45
N TYR A 249 -8.02 -8.92 -11.83
CA TYR A 249 -7.09 -9.94 -12.34
C TYR A 249 -7.71 -11.34 -12.37
N MET A 250 -8.44 -11.73 -11.33
CA MET A 250 -9.21 -13.00 -11.32
C MET A 250 -10.26 -13.03 -12.42
N MET A 251 -11.02 -11.94 -12.62
CA MET A 251 -12.07 -11.87 -13.62
C MET A 251 -11.50 -11.94 -15.05
N LEU A 252 -10.34 -11.35 -15.29
CA LEU A 252 -9.61 -11.47 -16.56
C LEU A 252 -9.13 -12.89 -16.80
N GLY A 253 -8.54 -13.53 -15.78
CA GLY A 253 -8.05 -14.90 -15.85
C GLY A 253 -9.14 -15.94 -16.11
N THR A 254 -10.36 -15.70 -15.62
CA THR A 254 -11.53 -16.55 -15.86
C THR A 254 -12.31 -16.20 -17.14
N GLY A 255 -11.91 -15.15 -17.85
CA GLY A 255 -12.61 -14.66 -19.04
C GLY A 255 -13.94 -13.95 -18.76
N ALA A 256 -14.22 -13.64 -17.46
CA ALA A 256 -15.42 -12.88 -17.07
C ALA A 256 -15.32 -11.38 -17.39
N LEU A 257 -14.11 -10.89 -17.68
CA LEU A 257 -13.82 -9.51 -18.06
C LEU A 257 -13.02 -9.48 -19.36
N ASP A 258 -13.32 -8.51 -20.24
CA ASP A 258 -12.55 -8.29 -21.47
C ASP A 258 -11.20 -7.64 -21.15
N SER A 259 -10.12 -8.09 -21.78
CA SER A 259 -8.76 -7.53 -21.60
C SER A 259 -8.66 -6.03 -21.91
N LYS A 260 -9.56 -5.49 -22.74
CA LYS A 260 -9.63 -4.04 -23.01
C LYS A 260 -9.88 -3.20 -21.77
N VAL A 261 -10.43 -3.79 -20.69
CA VAL A 261 -10.66 -3.08 -19.42
C VAL A 261 -9.34 -2.74 -18.72
N GLU A 262 -8.29 -3.55 -18.92
CA GLU A 262 -6.95 -3.25 -18.38
C GLU A 262 -6.40 -1.92 -18.91
N ASP A 263 -6.66 -1.60 -20.18
CA ASP A 263 -6.18 -0.36 -20.81
C ASP A 263 -7.23 0.75 -20.86
N PHE A 264 -8.37 0.58 -20.17
CA PHE A 264 -9.44 1.59 -20.18
C PHE A 264 -8.96 2.91 -19.56
N GLY A 265 -8.91 3.95 -20.40
CA GLY A 265 -8.35 5.26 -20.06
C GLY A 265 -6.85 5.39 -20.33
N GLY A 266 -6.17 4.32 -20.71
CA GLY A 266 -4.77 4.33 -21.13
C GLY A 266 -4.54 4.97 -22.51
N LEU A 267 -3.26 5.10 -22.90
CA LEU A 267 -2.86 5.79 -24.14
C LEU A 267 -3.46 5.16 -25.40
N THR A 268 -3.64 3.85 -25.41
CA THR A 268 -4.15 3.11 -26.57
C THR A 268 -5.67 3.05 -26.63
N TYR A 269 -6.34 3.21 -25.45
CA TYR A 269 -7.78 3.09 -25.36
C TYR A 269 -8.42 4.16 -24.48
N LEU A 270 -9.05 5.16 -25.12
CA LEU A 270 -9.83 6.22 -24.45
C LEU A 270 -9.01 7.10 -23.48
N TRP A 271 -7.78 7.45 -23.82
CA TRP A 271 -6.88 8.30 -23.02
C TRP A 271 -7.52 9.62 -22.50
N PRO A 272 -8.48 10.29 -23.20
CA PRO A 272 -9.10 11.50 -22.65
C PRO A 272 -9.87 11.21 -21.35
N ILE A 273 -10.43 10.00 -21.20
CA ILE A 273 -11.10 9.59 -19.96
C ILE A 273 -10.07 9.47 -18.81
N GLY A 274 -8.86 8.97 -19.10
CA GLY A 274 -7.77 8.94 -18.14
C GLY A 274 -7.39 10.34 -17.64
N MET A 275 -7.27 11.31 -18.54
CA MET A 275 -6.98 12.71 -18.16
C MET A 275 -8.14 13.33 -17.36
N ILE A 276 -9.40 13.13 -17.79
CA ILE A 276 -10.59 13.60 -17.06
C ILE A 276 -10.62 12.98 -15.65
N SER A 277 -10.30 11.69 -15.54
CA SER A 277 -10.18 10.98 -14.25
C SER A 277 -9.20 11.68 -13.32
N ILE A 278 -7.97 12.00 -13.78
CA ILE A 278 -6.95 12.66 -12.97
C ILE A 278 -7.46 14.03 -12.45
N VAL A 279 -8.08 14.83 -13.33
CA VAL A 279 -8.65 16.13 -12.93
C VAL A 279 -9.77 15.95 -11.91
N THR A 280 -10.65 14.98 -12.15
CA THR A 280 -11.77 14.69 -11.24
C THR A 280 -11.28 14.22 -9.88
N VAL A 281 -10.27 13.35 -9.82
CA VAL A 281 -9.61 12.92 -8.58
C VAL A 281 -9.04 14.14 -7.82
N ALA A 282 -8.37 15.06 -8.51
CA ALA A 282 -7.84 16.27 -7.87
C ALA A 282 -8.96 17.12 -7.26
N ILE A 283 -10.09 17.28 -7.96
CA ILE A 283 -11.27 18.01 -7.46
C ILE A 283 -11.86 17.30 -6.23
N LEU A 284 -12.01 15.98 -6.27
CA LEU A 284 -12.55 15.20 -5.16
C LEU A 284 -11.65 15.27 -3.91
N LEU A 285 -10.33 15.25 -4.10
CA LEU A 285 -9.36 15.45 -3.02
C LEU A 285 -9.48 16.86 -2.41
N MET A 286 -9.68 17.89 -3.21
CA MET A 286 -9.92 19.26 -2.70
C MET A 286 -11.22 19.33 -1.88
N LYS A 287 -12.29 18.68 -2.33
CA LYS A 287 -13.54 18.56 -1.56
C LYS A 287 -13.32 17.81 -0.24
N LEU A 288 -12.52 16.75 -0.23
CA LEU A 288 -12.16 16.04 0.99
C LEU A 288 -11.45 16.97 1.98
N LYS A 289 -10.52 17.80 1.50
CA LYS A 289 -9.84 18.81 2.31
C LYS A 289 -10.81 19.80 2.95
N GLU A 290 -11.68 20.43 2.15
CA GLU A 290 -12.68 21.41 2.61
C GLU A 290 -13.58 20.82 3.69
N GLN A 291 -14.11 19.62 3.46
CA GLN A 291 -14.98 18.91 4.37
C GLN A 291 -14.32 18.61 5.73
N ASN A 292 -13.03 18.21 5.74
CA ASN A 292 -12.35 17.94 6.99
C ASN A 292 -11.97 19.23 7.75
N ILE A 293 -11.71 20.33 7.05
CA ILE A 293 -11.52 21.65 7.68
C ILE A 293 -12.80 22.12 8.38
N GLU A 294 -13.95 21.92 7.78
CA GLU A 294 -15.24 22.27 8.39
C GLU A 294 -15.52 21.46 9.66
N VAL A 295 -15.27 20.16 9.64
CA VAL A 295 -15.40 19.28 10.80
C VAL A 295 -14.50 19.72 11.94
N GLN A 296 -13.23 20.02 11.66
CA GLN A 296 -12.29 20.50 12.68
C GLN A 296 -12.71 21.84 13.29
N LYS A 297 -13.27 22.75 12.48
CA LYS A 297 -13.82 24.03 13.00
C LYS A 297 -15.02 23.80 13.92
N GLN A 298 -15.94 22.88 13.56
CA GLN A 298 -17.11 22.58 14.38
C GLN A 298 -16.73 21.93 15.73
N GLU A 299 -15.71 21.06 15.75
CA GLU A 299 -15.19 20.45 16.98
C GLU A 299 -14.57 21.51 17.92
N LEU A 300 -13.92 22.53 17.38
CA LEU A 300 -13.34 23.62 18.17
C LEU A 300 -14.41 24.56 18.77
N VAL A 301 -15.49 24.80 18.06
CA VAL A 301 -16.58 25.67 18.52
C VAL A 301 -17.57 24.94 19.45
N GLY A 302 -17.78 23.64 19.25
CA GLY A 302 -18.70 22.82 20.06
C GLY A 302 -18.09 22.26 21.35
N GLY A 303 -16.79 22.48 21.59
CA GLY A 303 -16.06 22.08 22.81
C GLY A 303 -15.95 23.17 23.90
N GLU A 304 -16.59 24.34 23.67
CA GLU A 304 -16.81 25.37 24.69
C GLU A 304 -18.20 25.16 25.35
#